data_77725e346accbd769cbfa7c433847c0c
#
_entry.id   77725e346accbd769cbfa7c433847c0c
#
_cell.length_a   1.000
_cell.length_b   1.000
_cell.length_c   1.000
_cell.angle_alpha   90.00
_cell.angle_beta   90.00
_cell.angle_gamma   90.00
#
_symmetry.space_group_name_H-M   'P 1'
#
loop_
_entity.id
_entity.type
_entity.pdbx_description
1 polymer ?
#
loop_
_entity_poly.entity_id
_entity_poly.type
_entity_poly.pdbx_seq_one_letter_code
_entity_poly.pdbx_strand_id
1 'polypeptide(L)'
;MNEKRRPQGRNFPPRSPQATPAEETEGQLEGRNALQEALRSGRTIDKVFIADGDTDRGLQRLAAEAKDAGAVVVSVDRRKLDAMSFTHAHQGVIALAAAHAYFTVDDILEEAASRGEAPLIVICDELSDPHNLGAILRSAECAGAHGVIIPKRRSVGLTATVAKASAGAVEYMKVARVTNINTAIAELKDKGVWVFGTAAEGSIPMYKADLTIPAAIVIGNEGEGLSQLVRKNCDVMVSIPMKGKISSLNASAAASILLYEAVRQRICLLYTSPSPRDRQKSR
;
A
#
# COMPACT_ATOMS: atom_id res chain seq x y z
N MET A 1 -64.92 41.48 -21.59
CA MET A 1 -63.67 40.73 -21.93
C MET A 1 -62.61 41.12 -20.97
N ASN A 2 -62.35 40.28 -20.00
CA ASN A 2 -61.36 40.53 -18.90
C ASN A 2 -60.27 39.49 -18.96
N GLU A 3 -59.15 39.91 -19.53
CA GLU A 3 -57.97 39.09 -19.68
C GLU A 3 -57.15 39.09 -18.38
N LYS A 4 -57.19 37.97 -17.64
CA LYS A 4 -56.41 37.78 -16.41
C LYS A 4 -54.92 37.51 -16.76
N ARG A 5 -54.05 38.47 -16.46
CA ARG A 5 -52.58 38.31 -16.49
C ARG A 5 -52.13 37.24 -15.49
N ARG A 6 -51.43 36.19 -15.99
CA ARG A 6 -50.74 35.20 -15.17
C ARG A 6 -49.46 35.83 -14.54
N PRO A 7 -49.14 35.53 -13.30
CA PRO A 7 -47.89 36.00 -12.68
C PRO A 7 -46.69 35.23 -13.27
N GLN A 8 -45.65 35.99 -13.65
CA GLN A 8 -44.38 35.48 -14.10
C GLN A 8 -43.67 34.72 -12.97
N GLY A 9 -43.27 33.48 -13.21
CA GLY A 9 -42.50 32.65 -12.28
C GLY A 9 -41.13 33.27 -11.99
N ARG A 10 -40.79 33.41 -10.71
CA ARG A 10 -39.48 33.81 -10.25
C ARG A 10 -38.48 32.69 -10.58
N ASN A 11 -37.54 32.96 -11.50
CA ASN A 11 -36.35 32.14 -11.74
C ASN A 11 -35.46 32.20 -10.49
N PHE A 12 -35.40 31.12 -9.69
CA PHE A 12 -34.37 30.92 -8.71
C PHE A 12 -33.11 30.43 -9.44
N PRO A 13 -31.94 31.00 -9.12
CA PRO A 13 -30.68 30.45 -9.64
C PRO A 13 -30.50 29.01 -9.15
N PRO A 14 -29.86 28.12 -9.93
CA PRO A 14 -29.60 26.75 -9.49
C PRO A 14 -28.77 26.75 -8.21
N ARG A 15 -29.25 26.04 -7.18
CA ARG A 15 -28.50 25.81 -5.94
C ARG A 15 -27.17 25.17 -6.33
N SER A 16 -26.05 25.79 -5.91
CA SER A 16 -24.74 25.19 -5.94
C SER A 16 -24.80 23.80 -5.29
N PRO A 17 -24.07 22.78 -5.81
CA PRO A 17 -24.02 21.49 -5.16
C PRO A 17 -23.54 21.70 -3.70
N GLN A 18 -24.37 21.35 -2.74
CA GLN A 18 -23.97 21.29 -1.35
C GLN A 18 -22.87 20.21 -1.28
N ALA A 19 -21.67 20.60 -0.87
CA ALA A 19 -20.60 19.67 -0.56
C ALA A 19 -21.16 18.65 0.45
N THR A 20 -21.14 17.39 0.08
CA THR A 20 -21.40 16.29 1.01
C THR A 20 -20.45 16.45 2.19
N PRO A 21 -20.92 16.34 3.44
CA PRO A 21 -20.01 16.36 4.61
C PRO A 21 -18.92 15.32 4.39
N ALA A 22 -17.66 15.68 4.63
CA ALA A 22 -16.57 14.73 4.60
C ALA A 22 -16.89 13.61 5.59
N GLU A 23 -16.99 12.37 5.12
CA GLU A 23 -17.17 11.22 6.01
C GLU A 23 -15.98 11.15 6.97
N GLU A 24 -16.25 10.95 8.26
CA GLU A 24 -15.21 10.75 9.28
C GLU A 24 -14.28 9.63 8.81
N THR A 25 -13.04 9.99 8.44
CA THR A 25 -12.02 9.02 8.09
C THR A 25 -11.43 8.49 9.39
N GLU A 26 -11.71 7.27 9.73
CA GLU A 26 -11.18 6.59 10.90
C GLU A 26 -9.64 6.72 10.92
N GLY A 27 -9.09 7.30 12.01
CA GLY A 27 -7.66 7.61 12.11
C GLY A 27 -7.28 9.04 11.71
N GLN A 28 -8.21 9.88 11.22
CA GLN A 28 -7.94 11.30 10.99
C GLN A 28 -7.91 12.05 12.34
N LEU A 29 -6.84 12.80 12.54
CA LEU A 29 -6.63 13.65 13.71
C LEU A 29 -6.63 15.11 13.26
N GLU A 30 -7.49 15.94 13.87
CA GLU A 30 -7.60 17.35 13.54
C GLU A 30 -7.14 18.23 14.67
N GLY A 31 -6.32 19.21 14.34
CA GLY A 31 -5.81 20.19 15.29
C GLY A 31 -4.49 19.79 15.96
N ARG A 32 -3.82 20.82 16.48
CA ARG A 32 -2.46 20.72 17.03
C ARG A 32 -2.38 19.80 18.25
N ASN A 33 -3.36 19.91 19.15
CA ASN A 33 -3.38 19.11 20.37
C ASN A 33 -3.55 17.62 20.07
N ALA A 34 -4.44 17.26 19.13
CA ALA A 34 -4.66 15.87 18.74
C ALA A 34 -3.39 15.24 18.14
N LEU A 35 -2.69 15.96 17.26
CA LEU A 35 -1.42 15.49 16.70
C LEU A 35 -0.33 15.38 17.78
N GLN A 36 -0.24 16.36 18.69
CA GLN A 36 0.76 16.34 19.76
C GLN A 36 0.57 15.15 20.70
N GLU A 37 -0.67 14.87 21.12
CA GLU A 37 -0.98 13.72 21.97
C GLU A 37 -0.72 12.39 21.24
N ALA A 38 -1.03 12.31 19.96
CA ALA A 38 -0.75 11.12 19.17
C ALA A 38 0.77 10.84 19.06
N LEU A 39 1.59 11.88 18.87
CA LEU A 39 3.04 11.74 18.86
C LEU A 39 3.59 11.34 20.24
N ARG A 40 3.08 11.93 21.32
CA ARG A 40 3.48 11.59 22.71
C ARG A 40 3.12 10.16 23.09
N SER A 41 1.96 9.68 22.63
CA SER A 41 1.50 8.31 22.90
C SER A 41 2.25 7.26 22.05
N GLY A 42 3.17 7.68 21.17
CA GLY A 42 3.89 6.77 20.27
C GLY A 42 3.03 6.25 19.12
N ARG A 43 1.84 6.85 18.86
CA ARG A 43 0.98 6.44 17.76
C ARG A 43 1.65 6.73 16.41
N THR A 44 1.70 5.75 15.54
CA THR A 44 2.29 5.92 14.21
C THR A 44 1.45 6.85 13.36
N ILE A 45 2.07 7.93 12.86
CA ILE A 45 1.46 8.90 11.96
C ILE A 45 1.97 8.65 10.54
N ASP A 46 1.05 8.39 9.61
CA ASP A 46 1.38 8.18 8.21
C ASP A 46 1.68 9.48 7.49
N LYS A 47 0.79 10.45 7.65
CA LYS A 47 0.88 11.72 6.93
C LYS A 47 0.36 12.87 7.79
N VAL A 48 1.02 14.02 7.64
CA VAL A 48 0.59 15.28 8.26
C VAL A 48 0.43 16.32 7.15
N PHE A 49 -0.75 16.91 7.05
CA PHE A 49 -1.02 18.05 6.18
C PHE A 49 -0.96 19.32 7.00
N ILE A 50 -0.15 20.27 6.58
CA ILE A 50 -0.02 21.59 7.21
C ILE A 50 -0.42 22.68 6.22
N ALA A 51 -1.01 23.76 6.74
CA ALA A 51 -1.36 24.92 5.93
C ALA A 51 -0.10 25.56 5.35
N ASP A 52 -0.13 25.82 4.02
CA ASP A 52 0.97 26.53 3.34
C ASP A 52 1.04 27.98 3.81
N GLY A 53 2.27 28.50 3.94
CA GLY A 53 2.52 29.87 4.38
C GLY A 53 2.25 30.14 5.87
N ASP A 54 1.89 29.13 6.67
CA ASP A 54 1.72 29.31 8.12
C ASP A 54 3.10 29.45 8.79
N THR A 55 3.35 30.65 9.33
CA THR A 55 4.61 31.01 10.00
C THR A 55 4.61 30.73 11.50
N ASP A 56 3.55 30.11 12.04
CA ASP A 56 3.45 29.78 13.46
C ASP A 56 4.54 28.79 13.86
N ARG A 57 5.42 29.23 14.77
CA ARG A 57 6.55 28.41 15.26
C ARG A 57 6.11 27.12 15.94
N GLY A 58 4.96 27.13 16.62
CA GLY A 58 4.41 25.94 17.27
C GLY A 58 4.01 24.88 16.26
N LEU A 59 3.36 25.29 15.15
CA LEU A 59 2.98 24.38 14.08
C LEU A 59 4.21 23.82 13.33
N GLN A 60 5.21 24.67 13.05
CA GLN A 60 6.45 24.23 12.39
C GLN A 60 7.24 23.24 13.25
N ARG A 61 7.30 23.48 14.57
CA ARG A 61 7.92 22.54 15.51
C ARG A 61 7.19 21.20 15.53
N LEU A 62 5.87 21.20 15.61
CA LEU A 62 5.04 20.00 15.64
C LEU A 62 5.17 19.19 14.32
N ALA A 63 5.28 19.91 13.18
CA ALA A 63 5.55 19.29 11.88
C ALA A 63 6.94 18.63 11.82
N ALA A 64 7.96 19.26 12.41
CA ALA A 64 9.30 18.68 12.52
C ALA A 64 9.30 17.44 13.42
N GLU A 65 8.67 17.48 14.59
CA GLU A 65 8.51 16.33 15.50
C GLU A 65 7.81 15.15 14.79
N ALA A 66 6.75 15.42 14.03
CA ALA A 66 6.05 14.40 13.26
C ALA A 66 6.95 13.80 12.16
N LYS A 67 7.75 14.63 11.49
CA LYS A 67 8.70 14.18 10.47
C LYS A 67 9.81 13.30 11.05
N ASP A 68 10.34 13.67 12.22
CA ASP A 68 11.36 12.90 12.95
C ASP A 68 10.79 11.56 13.43
N ALA A 69 9.49 11.52 13.79
CA ALA A 69 8.75 10.30 14.07
C ALA A 69 8.42 9.46 12.82
N GLY A 70 8.84 9.88 11.63
CA GLY A 70 8.70 9.14 10.37
C GLY A 70 7.46 9.46 9.56
N ALA A 71 6.64 10.44 9.94
CA ALA A 71 5.49 10.89 9.17
C ALA A 71 5.89 11.63 7.88
N VAL A 72 5.07 11.52 6.84
CA VAL A 72 5.21 12.34 5.63
C VAL A 72 4.50 13.67 5.85
N VAL A 73 5.25 14.77 5.96
CA VAL A 73 4.69 16.12 6.09
C VAL A 73 4.48 16.72 4.70
N VAL A 74 3.28 17.22 4.45
CA VAL A 74 2.86 17.81 3.16
C VAL A 74 2.28 19.19 3.43
N SER A 75 2.85 20.23 2.79
CA SER A 75 2.26 21.57 2.80
C SER A 75 1.12 21.64 1.78
N VAL A 76 -0.01 22.19 2.17
CA VAL A 76 -1.22 22.27 1.33
C VAL A 76 -1.93 23.60 1.54
N ASP A 77 -2.65 24.06 0.53
CA ASP A 77 -3.53 25.23 0.65
C ASP A 77 -4.57 25.03 1.78
N ARG A 78 -4.85 26.09 2.54
CA ARG A 78 -5.80 26.06 3.66
C ARG A 78 -7.18 25.57 3.24
N ARG A 79 -7.63 25.89 2.02
CA ARG A 79 -8.90 25.40 1.46
C ARG A 79 -8.94 23.88 1.35
N LYS A 80 -7.78 23.25 1.11
CA LYS A 80 -7.70 21.78 1.08
C LYS A 80 -7.86 21.20 2.47
N LEU A 81 -7.30 21.83 3.51
CA LEU A 81 -7.53 21.43 4.90
C LEU A 81 -9.00 21.62 5.29
N ASP A 82 -9.62 22.75 4.92
CA ASP A 82 -11.04 23.01 5.17
C ASP A 82 -11.93 21.94 4.50
N ALA A 83 -11.58 21.51 3.28
CA ALA A 83 -12.31 20.46 2.55
C ALA A 83 -12.09 19.05 3.13
N MET A 84 -10.96 18.79 3.77
CA MET A 84 -10.66 17.52 4.44
C MET A 84 -11.22 17.47 5.87
N SER A 85 -11.43 18.62 6.50
CA SER A 85 -11.84 18.72 7.91
C SER A 85 -13.33 18.40 8.07
N PHE A 86 -13.65 17.52 9.01
CA PHE A 86 -15.03 17.24 9.42
C PHE A 86 -15.43 18.05 10.66
N THR A 87 -14.48 18.47 11.52
CA THR A 87 -14.73 19.28 12.71
C THR A 87 -14.72 20.78 12.44
N HIS A 88 -14.14 21.20 11.29
CA HIS A 88 -13.83 22.60 10.95
C HIS A 88 -12.94 23.32 11.97
N ALA A 89 -12.24 22.56 12.83
CA ALA A 89 -11.38 23.07 13.91
C ALA A 89 -9.91 22.59 13.76
N HIS A 90 -9.45 22.36 12.52
CA HIS A 90 -8.15 21.77 12.21
C HIS A 90 -6.93 22.62 12.62
N GLN A 91 -7.09 23.92 12.95
CA GLN A 91 -6.00 24.81 13.43
C GLN A 91 -4.74 24.80 12.54
N GLY A 92 -4.89 24.62 11.23
CA GLY A 92 -3.81 24.57 10.26
C GLY A 92 -3.12 23.20 10.11
N VAL A 93 -3.61 22.15 10.77
CA VAL A 93 -3.04 20.80 10.69
C VAL A 93 -4.10 19.70 10.72
N ILE A 94 -3.92 18.71 9.83
CA ILE A 94 -4.66 17.46 9.84
C ILE A 94 -3.64 16.33 9.70
N ALA A 95 -3.74 15.30 10.54
CA ALA A 95 -2.88 14.12 10.47
C ALA A 95 -3.69 12.86 10.19
N LEU A 96 -3.08 11.92 9.48
CA LEU A 96 -3.61 10.58 9.28
C LEU A 96 -2.74 9.63 10.07
N ALA A 97 -3.30 9.02 11.11
CA ALA A 97 -2.65 7.99 11.88
C ALA A 97 -2.82 6.63 11.20
N ALA A 98 -1.79 5.79 11.28
CA ALA A 98 -1.90 4.40 10.86
C ALA A 98 -2.91 3.66 11.76
N ALA A 99 -3.72 2.80 11.14
CA ALA A 99 -4.62 1.93 11.87
C ALA A 99 -3.86 0.76 12.54
N HIS A 100 -2.69 0.38 11.98
CA HIS A 100 -1.85 -0.71 12.45
C HIS A 100 -0.38 -0.31 12.49
N ALA A 101 0.40 -0.99 13.32
CA ALA A 101 1.85 -0.79 13.39
C ALA A 101 2.55 -1.26 12.11
N TYR A 102 3.67 -0.62 11.79
CA TYR A 102 4.56 -1.07 10.72
C TYR A 102 5.73 -1.87 11.29
N PHE A 103 6.20 -2.78 10.48
CA PHE A 103 7.36 -3.62 10.73
C PHE A 103 8.56 -3.14 9.89
N THR A 104 9.72 -3.73 10.12
CA THR A 104 10.92 -3.55 9.30
C THR A 104 11.03 -4.66 8.24
N VAL A 105 11.95 -4.49 7.29
CA VAL A 105 12.28 -5.57 6.33
C VAL A 105 12.90 -6.76 7.05
N ASP A 106 13.68 -6.52 8.09
CA ASP A 106 14.27 -7.56 8.93
C ASP A 106 13.21 -8.40 9.64
N ASP A 107 12.18 -7.77 10.22
CA ASP A 107 11.08 -8.49 10.86
C ASP A 107 10.35 -9.46 9.89
N ILE A 108 10.26 -9.09 8.61
CA ILE A 108 9.67 -9.95 7.56
C ILE A 108 10.57 -11.15 7.29
N LEU A 109 11.88 -10.95 7.21
CA LEU A 109 12.83 -12.03 6.97
C LEU A 109 12.97 -12.96 8.18
N GLU A 110 12.93 -12.42 9.39
CA GLU A 110 12.87 -13.19 10.63
C GLU A 110 11.61 -14.07 10.71
N GLU A 111 10.47 -13.58 10.24
CA GLU A 111 9.25 -14.37 10.14
C GLU A 111 9.44 -15.60 9.24
N ALA A 112 10.04 -15.42 8.04
CA ALA A 112 10.34 -16.53 7.14
C ALA A 112 11.31 -17.52 7.78
N ALA A 113 12.37 -17.03 8.42
CA ALA A 113 13.35 -17.85 9.12
C ALA A 113 12.73 -18.64 10.28
N SER A 114 11.86 -18.02 11.06
CA SER A 114 11.14 -18.66 12.18
C SER A 114 10.24 -19.81 11.74
N ARG A 115 9.68 -19.71 10.52
CA ARG A 115 8.86 -20.77 9.91
C ARG A 115 9.71 -21.84 9.20
N GLY A 116 11.04 -21.62 9.05
CA GLY A 116 11.91 -22.48 8.27
C GLY A 116 11.59 -22.49 6.79
N GLU A 117 11.03 -21.41 6.26
CA GLU A 117 10.54 -21.28 4.89
C GLU A 117 11.39 -20.32 4.06
N ALA A 118 11.49 -20.56 2.76
CA ALA A 118 12.05 -19.59 1.84
C ALA A 118 11.17 -18.32 1.81
N PRO A 119 11.73 -17.11 2.01
CA PRO A 119 10.95 -15.88 1.97
C PRO A 119 10.04 -15.76 0.75
N LEU A 120 8.79 -15.34 0.94
CA LEU A 120 7.87 -14.89 -0.09
C LEU A 120 7.35 -13.52 0.33
N ILE A 121 7.73 -12.50 -0.41
CA ILE A 121 7.49 -11.10 -0.05
C ILE A 121 6.79 -10.41 -1.23
N VAL A 122 5.87 -9.48 -0.95
CA VAL A 122 5.29 -8.60 -1.96
C VAL A 122 5.85 -7.20 -1.77
N ILE A 123 6.28 -6.56 -2.85
CA ILE A 123 6.69 -5.16 -2.87
C ILE A 123 5.68 -4.39 -3.72
N CYS A 124 5.03 -3.38 -3.16
CA CYS A 124 4.09 -2.52 -3.88
C CYS A 124 4.79 -1.22 -4.31
N ASP A 125 4.94 -1.01 -5.62
CA ASP A 125 5.55 0.21 -6.17
C ASP A 125 4.45 1.23 -6.52
N GLU A 126 4.34 2.30 -5.71
CA GLU A 126 3.43 3.44 -5.90
C GLU A 126 1.92 3.10 -5.99
N LEU A 127 1.44 2.09 -5.24
CA LEU A 127 0.01 1.78 -5.14
C LEU A 127 -0.71 2.84 -4.30
N SER A 128 -1.67 3.54 -4.89
CA SER A 128 -2.43 4.62 -4.25
C SER A 128 -3.85 4.23 -3.82
N ASP A 129 -4.42 3.17 -4.41
CA ASP A 129 -5.75 2.69 -4.07
C ASP A 129 -5.74 1.80 -2.82
N PRO A 130 -6.47 2.20 -1.73
CA PRO A 130 -6.56 1.42 -0.51
C PRO A 130 -7.24 0.06 -0.70
N HIS A 131 -8.15 -0.07 -1.65
CA HIS A 131 -8.82 -1.35 -1.93
C HIS A 131 -7.85 -2.36 -2.54
N ASN A 132 -6.96 -1.91 -3.44
CA ASN A 132 -5.93 -2.77 -4.02
C ASN A 132 -4.92 -3.21 -2.97
N LEU A 133 -4.42 -2.29 -2.13
CA LEU A 133 -3.51 -2.68 -1.05
C LEU A 133 -4.17 -3.67 -0.08
N GLY A 134 -5.41 -3.43 0.34
CA GLY A 134 -6.14 -4.34 1.21
C GLY A 134 -6.33 -5.73 0.59
N ALA A 135 -6.68 -5.81 -0.70
CA ALA A 135 -6.82 -7.06 -1.42
C ALA A 135 -5.48 -7.79 -1.60
N ILE A 136 -4.37 -7.06 -1.80
CA ILE A 136 -3.02 -7.65 -1.84
C ILE A 136 -2.64 -8.22 -0.49
N LEU A 137 -2.87 -7.50 0.62
CA LEU A 137 -2.61 -8.00 1.97
C LEU A 137 -3.36 -9.31 2.24
N ARG A 138 -4.64 -9.35 1.87
CA ARG A 138 -5.45 -10.55 2.00
C ARG A 138 -4.91 -11.71 1.17
N SER A 139 -4.56 -11.47 -0.08
CA SER A 139 -4.02 -12.51 -0.96
C SER A 139 -2.66 -13.00 -0.50
N ALA A 140 -1.81 -12.10 0.01
CA ALA A 140 -0.49 -12.40 0.54
C ALA A 140 -0.59 -13.28 1.80
N GLU A 141 -1.50 -12.94 2.71
CA GLU A 141 -1.78 -13.73 3.90
C GLU A 141 -2.27 -15.14 3.53
N CYS A 142 -3.31 -15.23 2.70
CA CYS A 142 -3.85 -16.51 2.23
C CYS A 142 -2.83 -17.37 1.47
N ALA A 143 -1.85 -16.76 0.80
CA ALA A 143 -0.77 -17.42 0.10
C ALA A 143 0.41 -17.82 1.01
N GLY A 144 0.37 -17.47 2.30
CA GLY A 144 1.45 -17.73 3.24
C GLY A 144 2.69 -16.86 3.00
N ALA A 145 2.54 -15.68 2.38
CA ALA A 145 3.64 -14.72 2.27
C ALA A 145 4.05 -14.21 3.65
N HIS A 146 5.32 -13.84 3.80
CA HIS A 146 5.91 -13.43 5.07
C HIS A 146 5.77 -11.93 5.34
N GLY A 147 5.52 -11.13 4.30
CA GLY A 147 5.28 -9.72 4.46
C GLY A 147 5.04 -8.96 3.16
N VAL A 148 4.60 -7.71 3.34
CA VAL A 148 4.37 -6.75 2.26
C VAL A 148 5.19 -5.50 2.51
N ILE A 149 5.87 -4.98 1.49
CA ILE A 149 6.68 -3.76 1.57
C ILE A 149 5.99 -2.65 0.78
N ILE A 150 5.78 -1.51 1.41
CA ILE A 150 5.18 -0.32 0.78
C ILE A 150 6.09 0.91 0.94
N PRO A 151 6.09 1.87 0.00
CA PRO A 151 6.84 3.10 0.16
C PRO A 151 6.10 4.10 1.08
N LYS A 152 6.85 4.97 1.78
CA LYS A 152 6.29 6.06 2.58
C LYS A 152 5.59 7.13 1.75
N ARG A 153 6.00 7.31 0.50
CA ARG A 153 5.48 8.34 -0.41
C ARG A 153 4.85 7.70 -1.62
N ARG A 154 3.89 8.39 -2.25
CA ARG A 154 3.18 7.96 -3.46
C ARG A 154 2.47 6.60 -3.32
N SER A 155 2.12 6.24 -2.09
CA SER A 155 1.40 5.01 -1.78
C SER A 155 0.41 5.27 -0.65
N VAL A 156 -0.61 4.44 -0.56
CA VAL A 156 -1.51 4.41 0.57
C VAL A 156 -0.82 3.69 1.75
N GLY A 157 -1.05 4.18 2.98
CA GLY A 157 -0.62 3.52 4.21
C GLY A 157 -1.69 2.57 4.76
N LEU A 158 -1.45 2.02 5.96
CA LEU A 158 -2.41 1.14 6.66
C LEU A 158 -3.56 1.95 7.28
N THR A 159 -4.43 2.46 6.43
CA THR A 159 -5.64 3.19 6.83
C THR A 159 -6.76 2.22 7.24
N ALA A 160 -7.80 2.73 7.90
CA ALA A 160 -9.01 1.95 8.22
C ALA A 160 -9.66 1.35 6.96
N THR A 161 -9.63 2.04 5.83
CA THR A 161 -10.13 1.52 4.54
C THR A 161 -9.32 0.31 4.09
N VAL A 162 -7.98 0.34 4.22
CA VAL A 162 -7.09 -0.81 3.92
C VAL A 162 -7.40 -1.96 4.87
N ALA A 163 -7.53 -1.70 6.15
CA ALA A 163 -7.87 -2.70 7.16
C ALA A 163 -9.21 -3.40 6.81
N LYS A 164 -10.24 -2.62 6.49
CA LYS A 164 -11.55 -3.14 6.05
C LYS A 164 -11.44 -3.95 4.76
N ALA A 165 -10.71 -3.45 3.76
CA ALA A 165 -10.54 -4.12 2.47
C ALA A 165 -9.72 -5.42 2.59
N SER A 166 -8.80 -5.51 3.57
CA SER A 166 -8.02 -6.72 3.84
C SER A 166 -8.82 -7.84 4.53
N ALA A 167 -10.06 -7.57 4.95
CA ALA A 167 -10.90 -8.51 5.70
C ALA A 167 -10.19 -9.14 6.91
N GLY A 168 -9.40 -8.34 7.64
CA GLY A 168 -8.65 -8.76 8.82
C GLY A 168 -7.24 -9.31 8.55
N ALA A 169 -6.83 -9.50 7.30
CA ALA A 169 -5.49 -10.02 6.99
C ALA A 169 -4.36 -9.10 7.48
N VAL A 170 -4.62 -7.81 7.63
CA VAL A 170 -3.65 -6.82 8.14
C VAL A 170 -3.20 -7.13 9.58
N GLU A 171 -3.98 -7.86 10.37
CA GLU A 171 -3.63 -8.26 11.73
C GLU A 171 -2.55 -9.35 11.78
N TYR A 172 -2.42 -10.12 10.71
CA TYR A 172 -1.52 -11.27 10.61
C TYR A 172 -0.34 -11.02 9.69
N MET A 173 -0.46 -10.04 8.78
CA MET A 173 0.54 -9.75 7.76
C MET A 173 1.52 -8.67 8.23
N LYS A 174 2.81 -8.98 8.26
CA LYS A 174 3.84 -7.97 8.52
C LYS A 174 3.94 -7.00 7.33
N VAL A 175 3.75 -5.71 7.59
CA VAL A 175 3.86 -4.67 6.57
C VAL A 175 5.03 -3.75 6.91
N ALA A 176 6.04 -3.74 6.05
CA ALA A 176 7.17 -2.81 6.18
C ALA A 176 6.94 -1.55 5.36
N ARG A 177 7.20 -0.39 5.97
CA ARG A 177 7.04 0.91 5.32
C ARG A 177 8.40 1.58 5.12
N VAL A 178 8.88 1.58 3.88
CA VAL A 178 10.24 2.02 3.55
C VAL A 178 10.28 3.41 2.92
N THR A 179 11.38 4.12 3.13
CA THR A 179 11.57 5.46 2.54
C THR A 179 11.87 5.37 1.04
N ASN A 180 12.58 4.31 0.62
CA ASN A 180 12.98 4.10 -0.76
C ASN A 180 12.89 2.60 -1.10
N ILE A 181 12.05 2.26 -2.07
CA ILE A 181 11.86 0.88 -2.56
C ILE A 181 13.17 0.31 -3.13
N ASN A 182 13.95 1.12 -3.85
CA ASN A 182 15.20 0.63 -4.44
C ASN A 182 16.25 0.25 -3.40
N THR A 183 16.29 0.98 -2.28
CA THR A 183 17.15 0.62 -1.14
C THR A 183 16.68 -0.69 -0.51
N ALA A 184 15.37 -0.87 -0.31
CA ALA A 184 14.82 -2.11 0.21
C ALA A 184 15.07 -3.31 -0.74
N ILE A 185 14.98 -3.09 -2.05
CA ILE A 185 15.33 -4.12 -3.06
C ILE A 185 16.81 -4.51 -2.93
N ALA A 186 17.72 -3.53 -2.84
CA ALA A 186 19.15 -3.82 -2.68
C ALA A 186 19.43 -4.63 -1.39
N GLU A 187 18.82 -4.22 -0.27
CA GLU A 187 18.92 -4.91 1.01
C GLU A 187 18.41 -6.36 0.94
N LEU A 188 17.28 -6.61 0.29
CA LEU A 188 16.74 -7.96 0.08
C LEU A 188 17.69 -8.82 -0.76
N LYS A 189 18.26 -8.24 -1.83
CA LYS A 189 19.23 -8.94 -2.69
C LYS A 189 20.51 -9.29 -1.95
N ASP A 190 21.04 -8.40 -1.14
CA ASP A 190 22.23 -8.66 -0.27
C ASP A 190 21.97 -9.80 0.71
N LYS A 191 20.70 -10.02 1.09
CA LYS A 191 20.25 -11.14 1.94
C LYS A 191 19.81 -12.39 1.15
N GLY A 192 20.09 -12.44 -0.15
CA GLY A 192 19.84 -13.59 -1.01
C GLY A 192 18.41 -13.76 -1.51
N VAL A 193 17.57 -12.73 -1.40
CA VAL A 193 16.20 -12.74 -1.94
C VAL A 193 16.20 -12.25 -3.39
N TRP A 194 15.68 -13.06 -4.31
CA TRP A 194 15.52 -12.72 -5.70
C TRP A 194 14.30 -11.82 -5.92
N VAL A 195 14.46 -10.80 -6.75
CA VAL A 195 13.43 -9.78 -6.97
C VAL A 195 12.82 -9.93 -8.36
N PHE A 196 11.53 -10.29 -8.39
CA PHE A 196 10.75 -10.52 -9.61
C PHE A 196 9.83 -9.31 -9.86
N GLY A 197 10.16 -8.53 -10.89
CA GLY A 197 9.33 -7.39 -11.31
C GLY A 197 8.24 -7.82 -12.28
N THR A 198 7.06 -7.21 -12.19
CA THR A 198 5.94 -7.50 -13.10
C THR A 198 5.94 -6.57 -14.31
N ALA A 199 5.87 -7.11 -15.52
CA ALA A 199 5.73 -6.33 -16.74
C ALA A 199 5.07 -7.15 -17.85
N ALA A 200 4.39 -6.47 -18.78
CA ALA A 200 3.84 -7.11 -19.98
C ALA A 200 4.93 -7.41 -21.01
N GLU A 201 5.87 -6.48 -21.18
CA GLU A 201 6.92 -6.57 -22.19
C GLU A 201 8.32 -6.78 -21.58
N GLY A 202 9.21 -7.42 -22.35
CA GLY A 202 10.59 -7.68 -21.92
C GLY A 202 10.69 -8.59 -20.70
N SER A 203 9.80 -9.57 -20.59
CA SER A 203 9.61 -10.45 -19.45
C SER A 203 9.48 -11.90 -19.88
N ILE A 204 9.72 -12.82 -18.94
CA ILE A 204 9.40 -14.25 -19.13
C ILE A 204 8.01 -14.57 -18.57
N PRO A 205 7.27 -15.53 -19.12
CA PRO A 205 6.04 -16.00 -18.52
C PRO A 205 6.27 -16.50 -17.09
N MET A 206 5.37 -16.16 -16.15
CA MET A 206 5.49 -16.47 -14.72
C MET A 206 5.81 -17.94 -14.42
N TYR A 207 5.26 -18.87 -15.21
CA TYR A 207 5.47 -20.31 -15.04
C TYR A 207 6.86 -20.80 -15.48
N LYS A 208 7.71 -19.92 -16.06
CA LYS A 208 9.12 -20.17 -16.38
C LYS A 208 10.07 -19.58 -15.34
N ALA A 209 9.57 -18.74 -14.44
CA ALA A 209 10.35 -18.23 -13.33
C ALA A 209 10.38 -19.25 -12.18
N ASP A 210 11.51 -19.40 -11.53
CA ASP A 210 11.62 -20.22 -10.32
C ASP A 210 11.23 -19.37 -9.11
N LEU A 211 10.01 -19.56 -8.59
CA LEU A 211 9.47 -18.90 -7.41
C LEU A 211 9.57 -19.77 -6.14
N THR A 212 10.31 -20.88 -6.22
CA THR A 212 10.56 -21.78 -5.08
C THR A 212 11.67 -21.27 -4.17
N ILE A 213 12.57 -20.46 -4.70
CA ILE A 213 13.66 -19.80 -4.00
C ILE A 213 13.15 -18.63 -3.14
N PRO A 214 13.98 -18.02 -2.26
CA PRO A 214 13.67 -16.74 -1.62
C PRO A 214 13.27 -15.70 -2.66
N ALA A 215 12.02 -15.22 -2.62
CA ALA A 215 11.44 -14.40 -3.69
C ALA A 215 10.71 -13.17 -3.15
N ALA A 216 10.93 -12.03 -3.78
CA ALA A 216 10.14 -10.82 -3.64
C ALA A 216 9.47 -10.47 -4.96
N ILE A 217 8.14 -10.39 -4.99
CA ILE A 217 7.33 -10.08 -6.18
C ILE A 217 6.97 -8.59 -6.14
N VAL A 218 7.39 -7.83 -7.14
CA VAL A 218 7.13 -6.39 -7.22
C VAL A 218 5.90 -6.13 -8.07
N ILE A 219 4.89 -5.50 -7.49
CA ILE A 219 3.64 -5.10 -8.14
C ILE A 219 3.67 -3.60 -8.35
N GLY A 220 3.53 -3.17 -9.59
CA GLY A 220 3.51 -1.76 -9.99
C GLY A 220 2.12 -1.13 -9.91
N ASN A 221 2.10 0.17 -10.17
CA ASN A 221 0.88 0.97 -10.30
C ASN A 221 0.06 0.52 -11.53
N GLU A 222 -1.28 0.66 -11.46
CA GLU A 222 -2.19 0.21 -12.52
C GLU A 222 -2.00 0.97 -13.83
N GLY A 223 -1.57 2.23 -13.80
CA GLY A 223 -1.41 3.07 -14.99
C GLY A 223 -0.04 2.92 -15.63
N GLU A 224 1.01 3.13 -14.86
CA GLU A 224 2.39 3.22 -15.35
C GLU A 224 3.20 1.93 -15.15
N GLY A 225 2.67 0.98 -14.37
CA GLY A 225 3.39 -0.24 -14.00
C GLY A 225 4.53 0.04 -13.01
N LEU A 226 5.66 -0.63 -13.18
CA LEU A 226 6.85 -0.42 -12.35
C LEU A 226 7.61 0.82 -12.80
N SER A 227 8.07 1.62 -11.84
CA SER A 227 8.98 2.73 -12.12
C SER A 227 10.27 2.23 -12.80
N GLN A 228 10.88 3.04 -13.67
CA GLN A 228 12.05 2.63 -14.46
C GLN A 228 13.22 2.14 -13.59
N LEU A 229 13.44 2.78 -12.45
CA LEU A 229 14.52 2.41 -11.55
C LEU A 229 14.24 1.10 -10.83
N VAL A 230 13.02 0.88 -10.38
CA VAL A 230 12.59 -0.40 -9.77
C VAL A 230 12.73 -1.52 -10.79
N ARG A 231 12.28 -1.30 -12.03
CA ARG A 231 12.41 -2.28 -13.13
C ARG A 231 13.87 -2.69 -13.38
N LYS A 232 14.80 -1.75 -13.34
CA LYS A 232 16.24 -2.02 -13.52
C LYS A 232 16.86 -2.80 -12.36
N ASN A 233 16.32 -2.63 -11.16
CA ASN A 233 16.83 -3.28 -9.96
C ASN A 233 16.25 -4.68 -9.72
N CYS A 234 15.19 -5.06 -10.44
CA CYS A 234 14.68 -6.43 -10.43
C CYS A 234 15.67 -7.40 -11.11
N ASP A 235 15.78 -8.62 -10.57
CA ASP A 235 16.63 -9.66 -11.13
C ASP A 235 15.99 -10.32 -12.35
N VAL A 236 14.67 -10.51 -12.30
CA VAL A 236 13.88 -11.15 -13.35
C VAL A 236 12.60 -10.35 -13.58
N MET A 237 12.26 -10.13 -14.84
CA MET A 237 10.96 -9.59 -15.20
C MET A 237 10.02 -10.73 -15.59
N VAL A 238 8.83 -10.76 -14.96
CA VAL A 238 7.82 -11.80 -15.19
C VAL A 238 6.52 -11.22 -15.72
N SER A 239 5.82 -11.99 -16.54
CA SER A 239 4.50 -11.64 -17.08
C SER A 239 3.46 -12.70 -16.80
N ILE A 240 2.22 -12.26 -16.64
CA ILE A 240 1.03 -13.10 -16.67
C ILE A 240 0.58 -13.20 -18.12
N PRO A 241 0.49 -14.41 -18.73
CA PRO A 241 0.07 -14.55 -20.11
C PRO A 241 -1.35 -14.04 -20.35
N MET A 242 -1.50 -13.01 -21.17
CA MET A 242 -2.78 -12.43 -21.55
C MET A 242 -3.27 -13.03 -22.86
N LYS A 243 -4.51 -13.51 -22.92
CA LYS A 243 -5.13 -14.09 -24.13
C LYS A 243 -6.22 -13.19 -24.72
N GLY A 244 -6.63 -12.16 -23.99
CA GLY A 244 -7.67 -11.21 -24.41
C GLY A 244 -7.11 -10.00 -25.15
N LYS A 245 -7.98 -9.04 -25.41
CA LYS A 245 -7.62 -7.75 -26.04
C LYS A 245 -7.12 -6.71 -25.00
N ILE A 246 -7.42 -6.91 -23.72
CA ILE A 246 -6.97 -6.05 -22.64
C ILE A 246 -5.57 -6.48 -22.23
N SER A 247 -4.65 -5.53 -22.13
CA SER A 247 -3.21 -5.77 -21.92
C SER A 247 -2.77 -5.82 -20.46
N SER A 248 -3.64 -5.46 -19.51
CA SER A 248 -3.31 -5.40 -18.09
C SER A 248 -4.44 -5.93 -17.21
N LEU A 249 -4.07 -6.41 -16.03
CA LEU A 249 -4.98 -6.77 -14.95
C LEU A 249 -4.94 -5.69 -13.88
N ASN A 250 -5.98 -5.65 -13.04
CA ASN A 250 -5.94 -4.92 -11.78
C ASN A 250 -4.74 -5.40 -10.94
N ALA A 251 -4.06 -4.48 -10.23
CA ALA A 251 -2.83 -4.76 -9.48
C ALA A 251 -3.01 -5.88 -8.43
N SER A 252 -4.13 -5.89 -7.71
CA SER A 252 -4.40 -6.94 -6.71
C SER A 252 -4.67 -8.31 -7.35
N ALA A 253 -5.32 -8.34 -8.52
CA ALA A 253 -5.52 -9.57 -9.27
C ALA A 253 -4.18 -10.13 -9.79
N ALA A 254 -3.31 -9.27 -10.33
CA ALA A 254 -1.97 -9.67 -10.76
C ALA A 254 -1.13 -10.22 -9.60
N ALA A 255 -1.16 -9.54 -8.45
CA ALA A 255 -0.49 -10.01 -7.23
C ALA A 255 -0.99 -11.40 -6.81
N SER A 256 -2.30 -11.60 -6.78
CA SER A 256 -2.91 -12.87 -6.38
C SER A 256 -2.47 -14.02 -7.31
N ILE A 257 -2.49 -13.81 -8.62
CA ILE A 257 -2.07 -14.82 -9.60
C ILE A 257 -0.60 -15.22 -9.39
N LEU A 258 0.31 -14.24 -9.22
CA LEU A 258 1.73 -14.51 -9.03
C LEU A 258 2.03 -15.16 -7.67
N LEU A 259 1.35 -14.74 -6.61
CA LEU A 259 1.46 -15.37 -5.30
C LEU A 259 1.04 -16.85 -5.36
N TYR A 260 -0.09 -17.15 -5.99
CA TYR A 260 -0.56 -18.53 -6.11
C TYR A 260 0.24 -19.37 -7.11
N GLU A 261 0.90 -18.75 -8.08
CA GLU A 261 1.92 -19.48 -8.89
C GLU A 261 3.12 -19.87 -8.00
N ALA A 262 3.60 -18.97 -7.14
CA ALA A 262 4.64 -19.30 -6.17
C ALA A 262 4.21 -20.42 -5.22
N VAL A 263 2.99 -20.35 -4.68
CA VAL A 263 2.40 -21.41 -3.83
C VAL A 263 2.34 -22.73 -4.58
N ARG A 264 1.84 -22.73 -5.83
CA ARG A 264 1.76 -23.95 -6.65
C ARG A 264 3.13 -24.58 -6.83
N GLN A 265 4.16 -23.79 -7.18
CA GLN A 265 5.51 -24.30 -7.37
C GLN A 265 6.09 -24.87 -6.07
N ARG A 266 5.94 -24.18 -4.95
CA ARG A 266 6.43 -24.60 -3.63
C ARG A 266 5.75 -25.89 -3.15
N ILE A 267 4.44 -26.02 -3.34
CA ILE A 267 3.69 -27.24 -3.03
C ILE A 267 4.17 -28.40 -3.93
N CYS A 268 4.34 -28.21 -5.23
CA CYS A 268 4.81 -29.24 -6.13
C CYS A 268 6.19 -29.79 -5.73
N LEU A 269 7.11 -28.97 -5.22
CA LEU A 269 8.39 -29.43 -4.71
C LEU A 269 8.24 -30.40 -3.54
N LEU A 270 7.30 -30.18 -2.63
CA LEU A 270 7.05 -31.06 -1.49
C LEU A 270 6.58 -32.46 -1.93
N TYR A 271 5.79 -32.52 -3.01
CA TYR A 271 5.27 -33.79 -3.54
C TYR A 271 6.25 -34.53 -4.47
N THR A 272 7.20 -33.80 -5.09
CA THR A 272 8.20 -34.42 -6.02
C THR A 272 9.50 -34.79 -5.32
N SER A 273 9.70 -34.37 -4.07
CA SER A 273 10.84 -34.84 -3.26
C SER A 273 10.67 -36.32 -2.97
N PRO A 274 11.70 -37.19 -3.25
CA PRO A 274 11.59 -38.63 -2.99
C PRO A 274 11.25 -38.88 -1.51
N SER A 275 10.17 -39.62 -1.27
CA SER A 275 9.79 -40.06 0.07
C SER A 275 10.99 -40.71 0.77
N PRO A 276 11.13 -40.58 2.10
CA PRO A 276 12.14 -41.36 2.85
C PRO A 276 12.07 -42.87 2.55
N ARG A 277 10.91 -43.39 2.17
CA ARG A 277 10.70 -44.80 1.76
C ARG A 277 11.31 -45.13 0.40
N ASP A 278 11.40 -44.18 -0.52
CA ASP A 278 11.97 -44.40 -1.87
C ASP A 278 13.50 -44.38 -1.85
N ARG A 279 14.11 -43.68 -0.87
CA ARG A 279 15.56 -43.71 -0.63
C ARG A 279 16.07 -45.04 -0.06
N GLN A 280 15.21 -45.84 0.55
CA GLN A 280 15.60 -47.17 1.07
C GLN A 280 15.55 -48.28 0.02
N LYS A 281 14.89 -48.05 -1.11
CA LYS A 281 14.82 -49.05 -2.23
C LYS A 281 15.94 -48.95 -3.25
N SER A 282 16.79 -47.95 -3.18
CA SER A 282 17.92 -47.72 -4.09
C SER A 282 19.30 -48.05 -3.49
N ARG A 283 19.34 -48.84 -2.39
CA ARG A 283 20.55 -49.44 -1.83
C ARG A 283 20.57 -50.94 -1.97
#